data_b4956bd5bd7feac0319b2d1bdc0a8813
#
_entry.id   b4956bd5bd7feac0319b2d1bdc0a8813
#
_cell.length_a   1.000
_cell.length_b   1.000
_cell.length_c   1.000
_cell.angle_alpha   90.00
_cell.angle_beta   90.00
_cell.angle_gamma   90.00
#
_symmetry.space_group_name_H-M   'P 1'
#
loop_
_entity.id
_entity.type
_entity.pdbx_description
1 polymer ?
#
loop_
_entity_poly.entity_id
_entity_poly.type
_entity_poly.pdbx_seq_one_letter_code
_entity_poly.pdbx_strand_id
1 'polypeptide(L)'
;MKWLKENGRQPKPDHAKFIMFHNLNLAELAKRLAANIPDQFLQELKHDLDEELRSITLFEDTLSTLEELKKLGFKLALCSNLAMPYGKIVSSLLPLLDAYAWSYEVAAIKPEPKIYQSLIDQLDCQASEVLFIGDTALAGFTGLIAFGISARLINRKNCQTLADVLNDVL
;
A
#
# COMPACT_ATOMS: atom_id res chain seq x y z
N MET A 1 16.35 6.29 -6.02
CA MET A 1 16.23 6.43 -7.49
C MET A 1 17.03 7.62 -8.03
N LYS A 2 17.00 8.81 -7.38
CA LYS A 2 17.77 10.00 -7.77
C LYS A 2 19.26 9.72 -7.88
N TRP A 3 19.89 9.13 -6.85
CA TRP A 3 21.31 8.79 -6.84
C TRP A 3 21.73 7.85 -8.00
N LEU A 4 20.92 6.85 -8.31
CA LEU A 4 21.20 5.94 -9.43
C LEU A 4 21.31 6.71 -10.75
N LYS A 5 20.42 7.68 -10.97
CA LYS A 5 20.42 8.53 -12.18
C LYS A 5 21.65 9.45 -12.22
N GLU A 6 22.00 10.07 -11.10
CA GLU A 6 23.13 11.00 -10.97
C GLU A 6 24.49 10.30 -11.16
N ASN A 7 24.56 9.01 -10.84
CA ASN A 7 25.77 8.18 -11.04
C ASN A 7 25.70 7.30 -12.30
N GLY A 8 24.93 7.73 -13.30
CA GLY A 8 24.87 7.07 -14.61
C GLY A 8 24.21 5.70 -14.61
N ARG A 9 23.54 5.33 -13.51
CA ARG A 9 22.81 4.07 -13.40
C ARG A 9 21.33 4.31 -13.64
N GLN A 10 20.81 3.77 -14.72
CA GLN A 10 19.37 3.85 -15.01
C GLN A 10 18.59 2.88 -14.10
N PRO A 11 17.52 3.35 -13.42
CA PRO A 11 16.61 2.46 -12.73
C PRO A 11 15.98 1.48 -13.71
N LYS A 12 16.09 0.19 -13.43
CA LYS A 12 15.42 -0.84 -14.24
C LYS A 12 13.95 -0.96 -13.80
N PRO A 13 13.01 -1.27 -14.70
CA PRO A 13 11.61 -1.50 -14.36
C PRO A 13 11.43 -2.51 -13.21
N ASP A 14 12.25 -3.57 -13.20
CA ASP A 14 12.21 -4.62 -12.18
C ASP A 14 12.63 -4.14 -10.78
N HIS A 15 13.35 -3.02 -10.65
CA HIS A 15 13.74 -2.51 -9.33
C HIS A 15 12.54 -2.07 -8.50
N ALA A 16 11.52 -1.46 -9.11
CA ALA A 16 10.31 -1.08 -8.39
C ALA A 16 9.56 -2.32 -7.88
N LYS A 17 9.40 -3.33 -8.74
CA LYS A 17 8.82 -4.61 -8.34
C LYS A 17 9.63 -5.27 -7.23
N PHE A 18 10.96 -5.31 -7.37
CA PHE A 18 11.85 -5.87 -6.36
C PHE A 18 11.67 -5.20 -4.99
N ILE A 19 11.63 -3.87 -4.95
CA ILE A 19 11.46 -3.09 -3.70
C ILE A 19 10.12 -3.41 -3.03
N MET A 20 9.04 -3.52 -3.80
CA MET A 20 7.71 -3.84 -3.28
C MET A 20 7.52 -5.33 -2.92
N PHE A 21 8.44 -6.19 -3.33
CA PHE A 21 8.36 -7.65 -3.13
C PHE A 21 9.18 -8.14 -1.93
N HIS A 22 10.05 -7.28 -1.38
CA HIS A 22 10.99 -7.68 -0.35
C HIS A 22 10.90 -6.78 0.88
N ASN A 23 10.84 -7.42 2.05
CA ASN A 23 10.85 -6.75 3.34
C ASN A 23 12.28 -6.28 3.67
N LEU A 24 12.72 -5.20 3.02
CA LEU A 24 14.07 -4.67 3.13
C LEU A 24 14.03 -3.19 3.51
N ASN A 25 14.92 -2.82 4.45
CA ASN A 25 15.18 -1.41 4.73
C ASN A 25 16.11 -0.79 3.66
N LEU A 26 16.32 0.53 3.71
CA LEU A 26 17.07 1.26 2.71
C LEU A 26 18.52 0.74 2.56
N ALA A 27 19.19 0.40 3.66
CA ALA A 27 20.57 -0.09 3.64
C ALA A 27 20.67 -1.50 3.02
N GLU A 28 19.72 -2.36 3.33
CA GLU A 28 19.61 -3.70 2.74
C GLU A 28 19.30 -3.63 1.24
N LEU A 29 18.40 -2.72 0.86
CA LEU A 29 18.11 -2.42 -0.54
C LEU A 29 19.35 -1.95 -1.30
N ALA A 30 20.10 -1.02 -0.73
CA ALA A 30 21.35 -0.54 -1.34
C ALA A 30 22.33 -1.68 -1.58
N LYS A 31 22.52 -2.57 -0.61
CA LYS A 31 23.34 -3.78 -0.75
C LYS A 31 22.84 -4.70 -1.86
N ARG A 32 21.54 -4.98 -1.89
CA ARG A 32 20.94 -5.92 -2.86
C ARG A 32 20.98 -5.40 -4.30
N LEU A 33 20.83 -4.10 -4.47
CA LEU A 33 20.93 -3.47 -5.79
C LEU A 33 22.38 -3.23 -6.25
N ALA A 34 23.36 -3.81 -5.53
CA ALA A 34 24.80 -3.66 -5.78
C ALA A 34 25.22 -2.18 -5.91
N ALA A 35 24.57 -1.31 -5.19
CA ALA A 35 24.92 0.08 -5.11
C ALA A 35 25.98 0.25 -4.02
N ASN A 36 27.25 0.36 -4.40
CA ASN A 36 28.28 0.84 -3.48
C ASN A 36 28.01 2.33 -3.20
N ILE A 37 27.06 2.57 -2.32
CA ILE A 37 26.65 3.92 -1.90
C ILE A 37 27.59 4.33 -0.78
N PRO A 38 28.29 5.48 -0.89
CA PRO A 38 29.08 6.02 0.22
C PRO A 38 28.19 6.23 1.47
N ASP A 39 28.76 5.98 2.64
CA ASP A 39 28.00 6.07 3.91
C ASP A 39 27.35 7.44 4.12
N GLN A 40 28.07 8.52 3.79
CA GLN A 40 27.51 9.87 3.85
C GLN A 40 26.24 9.99 3.02
N PHE A 41 26.26 9.49 1.79
CA PHE A 41 25.11 9.56 0.89
C PHE A 41 23.96 8.64 1.35
N LEU A 42 24.29 7.52 1.97
CA LEU A 42 23.25 6.65 2.57
C LEU A 42 22.54 7.36 3.73
N GLN A 43 23.24 8.19 4.51
CA GLN A 43 22.63 9.00 5.58
C GLN A 43 21.72 10.10 5.00
N GLU A 44 22.15 10.77 3.92
CA GLU A 44 21.29 11.74 3.21
C GLU A 44 20.01 11.09 2.70
N LEU A 45 20.12 9.92 2.05
CA LEU A 45 18.94 9.17 1.58
C LEU A 45 18.00 8.73 2.72
N LYS A 46 18.56 8.38 3.88
CA LYS A 46 17.74 8.07 5.07
C LYS A 46 17.01 9.30 5.56
N HIS A 47 17.69 10.43 5.61
CA HIS A 47 17.07 11.70 6.02
C HIS A 47 15.92 12.08 5.08
N ASP A 48 16.17 12.05 3.77
CA ASP A 48 15.14 12.33 2.75
C ASP A 48 13.93 11.38 2.89
N LEU A 49 14.19 10.10 3.11
CA LEU A 49 13.13 9.11 3.36
C LEU A 49 12.36 9.41 4.63
N ASP A 50 13.04 9.75 5.72
CA ASP A 50 12.40 10.08 7.00
C ASP A 50 11.52 11.34 6.87
N GLU A 51 11.94 12.35 6.11
CA GLU A 51 11.13 13.53 5.80
C GLU A 51 9.89 13.17 4.97
N GLU A 52 10.06 12.34 3.93
CA GLU A 52 8.95 11.85 3.11
C GLU A 52 7.95 11.06 3.98
N LEU A 53 8.42 10.16 4.83
CA LEU A 53 7.57 9.38 5.73
C LEU A 53 6.78 10.25 6.72
N ARG A 54 7.38 11.32 7.25
CA ARG A 54 6.70 12.29 8.12
C ARG A 54 5.65 13.12 7.40
N SER A 55 5.77 13.28 6.07
CA SER A 55 4.81 14.03 5.26
C SER A 55 3.53 13.25 4.93
N ILE A 56 3.49 11.95 5.23
CA ILE A 56 2.32 11.12 4.97
C ILE A 56 1.18 11.53 5.89
N THR A 57 0.06 11.92 5.29
CA THR A 57 -1.16 12.31 6.00
C THR A 57 -2.36 11.53 5.45
N LEU A 58 -3.38 11.37 6.29
CA LEU A 58 -4.66 10.80 5.86
C LEU A 58 -5.52 11.88 5.21
N PHE A 59 -6.42 11.47 4.33
CA PHE A 59 -7.52 12.34 3.90
C PHE A 59 -8.44 12.63 5.09
N GLU A 60 -9.03 13.83 5.12
CA GLU A 60 -9.83 14.32 6.26
C GLU A 60 -11.01 13.41 6.63
N ASP A 61 -11.61 12.76 5.62
CA ASP A 61 -12.76 11.86 5.78
C ASP A 61 -12.38 10.44 6.26
N THR A 62 -11.08 10.11 6.29
CA THR A 62 -10.66 8.71 6.46
C THR A 62 -11.04 8.15 7.82
N LEU A 63 -10.59 8.78 8.91
CA LEU A 63 -10.78 8.21 10.25
C LEU A 63 -12.26 8.17 10.64
N SER A 64 -13.01 9.23 10.38
CA SER A 64 -14.45 9.29 10.71
C SER A 64 -15.24 8.21 9.99
N THR A 65 -14.96 7.99 8.69
CA THR A 65 -15.62 6.93 7.92
C THR A 65 -15.25 5.53 8.41
N LEU A 66 -13.98 5.29 8.74
CA LEU A 66 -13.54 4.00 9.29
C LEU A 66 -14.15 3.72 10.65
N GLU A 67 -14.28 4.72 11.53
CA GLU A 67 -14.96 4.60 12.82
C GLU A 67 -16.44 4.24 12.66
N GLU A 68 -17.11 4.85 11.70
CA GLU A 68 -18.51 4.55 11.40
C GLU A 68 -18.70 3.12 10.92
N LEU A 69 -17.87 2.68 9.96
CA LEU A 69 -17.86 1.29 9.49
C LEU A 69 -17.59 0.29 10.64
N LYS A 70 -16.67 0.60 11.54
CA LYS A 70 -16.43 -0.24 12.74
C LYS A 70 -17.64 -0.32 13.65
N LYS A 71 -18.37 0.78 13.87
CA LYS A 71 -19.62 0.79 14.65
C LYS A 71 -20.72 -0.05 14.01
N LEU A 72 -20.75 -0.12 12.68
CA LEU A 72 -21.65 -0.99 11.91
C LEU A 72 -21.21 -2.46 11.90
N GLY A 73 -20.07 -2.80 12.49
CA GLY A 73 -19.58 -4.17 12.62
C GLY A 73 -18.73 -4.66 11.47
N PHE A 74 -18.33 -3.79 10.54
CA PHE A 74 -17.43 -4.19 9.45
C PHE A 74 -16.01 -4.48 9.94
N LYS A 75 -15.40 -5.53 9.39
CA LYS A 75 -13.95 -5.73 9.44
C LYS A 75 -13.28 -4.85 8.40
N LEU A 76 -12.20 -4.18 8.77
CA LEU A 76 -11.51 -3.21 7.93
C LEU A 76 -10.09 -3.68 7.63
N ALA A 77 -9.67 -3.54 6.39
CA ALA A 77 -8.34 -3.98 5.99
C ALA A 77 -7.71 -3.06 4.93
N LEU A 78 -6.39 -3.10 4.82
CA LEU A 78 -5.64 -2.38 3.80
C LEU A 78 -4.77 -3.33 2.99
N CYS A 79 -4.90 -3.24 1.66
CA CYS A 79 -4.08 -3.97 0.69
C CYS A 79 -3.28 -2.98 -0.16
N SER A 80 -1.96 -3.01 -0.09
CA SER A 80 -1.15 -2.02 -0.83
C SER A 80 0.16 -2.57 -1.36
N ASN A 81 0.52 -2.09 -2.58
CA ASN A 81 1.84 -2.28 -3.16
C ASN A 81 2.77 -1.19 -2.62
N LEU A 82 3.52 -1.49 -1.55
CA LEU A 82 4.39 -0.54 -0.87
C LEU A 82 5.80 -1.11 -0.65
N ALA A 83 6.77 -0.21 -0.48
CA ALA A 83 8.04 -0.56 0.13
C ALA A 83 7.90 -0.59 1.67
N MET A 84 8.72 -1.39 2.33
CA MET A 84 8.64 -1.68 3.77
C MET A 84 8.59 -0.44 4.68
N PRO A 85 9.38 0.62 4.47
CA PRO A 85 9.36 1.78 5.37
C PRO A 85 7.98 2.47 5.46
N TYR A 86 7.23 2.49 4.36
CA TYR A 86 5.90 3.12 4.29
C TYR A 86 4.84 2.34 5.07
N GLY A 87 4.89 1.00 5.03
CA GLY A 87 3.89 0.16 5.70
C GLY A 87 3.80 0.43 7.19
N LYS A 88 4.95 0.60 7.87
CA LYS A 88 4.99 0.91 9.31
C LYS A 88 4.29 2.22 9.66
N ILE A 89 4.53 3.27 8.87
CA ILE A 89 3.90 4.58 9.09
C ILE A 89 2.40 4.49 8.84
N VAL A 90 1.99 3.89 7.73
CA VAL A 90 0.56 3.74 7.39
C VAL A 90 -0.17 2.91 8.46
N SER A 91 0.43 1.83 8.97
CA SER A 91 -0.17 1.05 10.06
C SER A 91 -0.38 1.89 11.32
N SER A 92 0.56 2.77 11.67
CA SER A 92 0.42 3.64 12.84
C SER A 92 -0.63 4.73 12.68
N LEU A 93 -0.89 5.17 11.44
CA LEU A 93 -1.93 6.16 11.12
C LEU A 93 -3.35 5.55 11.08
N LEU A 94 -3.46 4.24 10.90
CA LEU A 94 -4.74 3.52 10.71
C LEU A 94 -4.92 2.40 11.76
N PRO A 95 -4.93 2.72 13.06
CA PRO A 95 -4.99 1.70 14.13
C PRO A 95 -6.32 0.94 14.19
N LEU A 96 -7.35 1.40 13.48
CA LEU A 96 -8.68 0.79 13.44
C LEU A 96 -8.78 -0.44 12.52
N LEU A 97 -7.75 -0.71 11.71
CA LEU A 97 -7.78 -1.81 10.76
C LEU A 97 -7.54 -3.16 11.44
N ASP A 98 -8.27 -4.18 11.00
CA ASP A 98 -8.18 -5.56 11.49
C ASP A 98 -7.10 -6.36 10.77
N ALA A 99 -6.74 -5.97 9.53
CA ALA A 99 -5.76 -6.69 8.73
C ALA A 99 -4.99 -5.80 7.76
N TYR A 100 -3.79 -6.25 7.40
CA TYR A 100 -2.94 -5.60 6.41
C TYR A 100 -2.35 -6.63 5.45
N ALA A 101 -2.40 -6.35 4.16
CA ALA A 101 -1.67 -7.10 3.13
C ALA A 101 -0.66 -6.18 2.43
N TRP A 102 0.52 -6.10 3.00
CA TRP A 102 1.64 -5.37 2.43
C TRP A 102 2.35 -6.23 1.40
N SER A 103 2.55 -5.71 0.19
CA SER A 103 3.21 -6.47 -0.88
C SER A 103 4.59 -7.01 -0.49
N TYR A 104 5.36 -6.24 0.28
CA TYR A 104 6.70 -6.64 0.75
C TYR A 104 6.68 -7.75 1.81
N GLU A 105 5.59 -7.94 2.57
CA GLU A 105 5.43 -9.02 3.53
C GLU A 105 4.87 -10.27 2.89
N VAL A 106 3.86 -10.11 2.04
CA VAL A 106 3.20 -11.22 1.33
C VAL A 106 4.08 -11.78 0.21
N ALA A 107 5.10 -11.03 -0.23
CA ALA A 107 5.87 -11.29 -1.45
C ALA A 107 4.92 -11.55 -2.64
N ALA A 108 4.00 -10.62 -2.84
CA ALA A 108 3.05 -10.55 -3.95
C ALA A 108 2.59 -9.11 -4.15
N ILE A 109 2.31 -8.69 -5.38
CA ILE A 109 1.80 -7.36 -5.70
C ILE A 109 0.40 -7.47 -6.32
N LYS A 110 -0.43 -6.46 -6.10
CA LYS A 110 -1.69 -6.35 -6.87
C LYS A 110 -1.36 -6.26 -8.37
N PRO A 111 -2.02 -7.03 -9.25
CA PRO A 111 -3.25 -7.82 -9.03
C PRO A 111 -3.00 -9.33 -8.79
N GLU A 112 -1.85 -9.76 -8.28
CA GLU A 112 -1.57 -11.18 -8.03
C GLU A 112 -2.53 -11.76 -6.98
N PRO A 113 -3.21 -12.91 -7.22
CA PRO A 113 -4.23 -13.47 -6.31
C PRO A 113 -3.74 -13.69 -4.88
N LYS A 114 -2.45 -14.00 -4.71
CA LYS A 114 -1.83 -14.28 -3.41
C LYS A 114 -1.99 -13.13 -2.41
N ILE A 115 -1.94 -11.86 -2.87
CA ILE A 115 -2.07 -10.73 -1.95
C ILE A 115 -3.50 -10.58 -1.42
N TYR A 116 -4.50 -10.91 -2.24
CA TYR A 116 -5.91 -10.90 -1.84
C TYR A 116 -6.23 -12.07 -0.92
N GLN A 117 -5.69 -13.26 -1.22
CA GLN A 117 -5.86 -14.43 -0.37
C GLN A 117 -5.31 -14.18 1.03
N SER A 118 -4.13 -13.59 1.15
CA SER A 118 -3.55 -13.21 2.46
C SER A 118 -4.47 -12.31 3.28
N LEU A 119 -5.19 -11.39 2.62
CA LEU A 119 -6.12 -10.50 3.30
C LEU A 119 -7.38 -11.25 3.79
N ILE A 120 -7.95 -12.08 2.92
CA ILE A 120 -9.13 -12.91 3.22
C ILE A 120 -8.86 -13.87 4.38
N ASP A 121 -7.69 -14.52 4.37
CA ASP A 121 -7.27 -15.40 5.45
C ASP A 121 -7.16 -14.67 6.80
N GLN A 122 -6.62 -13.44 6.81
CA GLN A 122 -6.52 -12.62 8.02
C GLN A 122 -7.89 -12.15 8.53
N LEU A 123 -8.81 -11.83 7.61
CA LEU A 123 -10.16 -11.38 7.95
C LEU A 123 -11.10 -12.53 8.29
N ASP A 124 -10.72 -13.77 8.00
CA ASP A 124 -11.59 -14.95 8.15
C ASP A 124 -12.96 -14.72 7.49
N CYS A 125 -12.95 -14.47 6.18
CA CYS A 125 -14.13 -14.19 5.38
C CYS A 125 -14.01 -14.78 3.97
N GLN A 126 -15.07 -14.69 3.18
CA GLN A 126 -15.06 -15.11 1.78
C GLN A 126 -14.84 -13.90 0.86
N ALA A 127 -14.31 -14.14 -0.34
CA ALA A 127 -14.06 -13.09 -1.33
C ALA A 127 -15.34 -12.30 -1.69
N SER A 128 -16.48 -12.99 -1.76
CA SER A 128 -17.79 -12.39 -2.06
C SER A 128 -18.33 -11.45 -0.98
N GLU A 129 -17.76 -11.51 0.24
CA GLU A 129 -18.14 -10.64 1.36
C GLU A 129 -17.28 -9.37 1.41
N VAL A 130 -16.28 -9.24 0.50
CA VAL A 130 -15.33 -8.12 0.51
C VAL A 130 -15.73 -7.06 -0.52
N LEU A 131 -15.78 -5.82 -0.07
CA LEU A 131 -15.82 -4.63 -0.93
C LEU A 131 -14.45 -3.96 -0.90
N PHE A 132 -13.79 -3.89 -2.04
CA PHE A 132 -12.51 -3.20 -2.20
C PHE A 132 -12.73 -1.78 -2.75
N ILE A 133 -12.13 -0.78 -2.12
CA ILE A 133 -12.15 0.61 -2.60
C ILE A 133 -10.72 1.01 -2.95
N GLY A 134 -10.51 1.51 -4.16
CA GLY A 134 -9.19 1.94 -4.62
C GLY A 134 -9.25 3.05 -5.65
N ASP A 135 -8.16 3.78 -5.79
CA ASP A 135 -8.02 4.93 -6.70
C ASP A 135 -7.43 4.56 -8.08
N THR A 136 -6.98 3.32 -8.24
CA THR A 136 -6.34 2.85 -9.48
C THR A 136 -7.35 2.16 -10.38
N ALA A 137 -7.61 2.77 -11.54
CA ALA A 137 -8.59 2.28 -12.52
C ALA A 137 -8.20 0.94 -13.18
N LEU A 138 -9.23 0.19 -13.55
CA LEU A 138 -9.30 -0.98 -14.47
C LEU A 138 -8.25 -2.11 -14.32
N ALA A 139 -6.96 -1.86 -14.42
CA ALA A 139 -5.94 -2.93 -14.32
C ALA A 139 -5.87 -3.57 -12.92
N GLY A 140 -6.21 -2.80 -11.86
CA GLY A 140 -6.29 -3.31 -10.50
C GLY A 140 -7.57 -4.09 -10.22
N PHE A 141 -8.69 -3.75 -10.88
CA PHE A 141 -10.00 -4.36 -10.60
C PHE A 141 -10.23 -5.68 -11.32
N THR A 142 -9.64 -5.90 -12.51
CA THR A 142 -9.76 -7.19 -13.20
C THR A 142 -9.26 -8.36 -12.35
N GLY A 143 -8.17 -8.18 -11.62
CA GLY A 143 -7.66 -9.20 -10.69
C GLY A 143 -8.58 -9.42 -9.49
N LEU A 144 -9.17 -8.36 -8.94
CA LEU A 144 -10.14 -8.42 -7.83
C LEU A 144 -11.42 -9.14 -8.24
N ILE A 145 -12.00 -8.75 -9.38
CA ILE A 145 -13.23 -9.35 -9.91
C ILE A 145 -13.01 -10.84 -10.24
N ALA A 146 -11.88 -11.18 -10.87
CA ALA A 146 -11.52 -12.57 -11.15
C ALA A 146 -11.32 -13.40 -9.86
N PHE A 147 -10.93 -12.74 -8.76
CA PHE A 147 -10.80 -13.35 -7.45
C PHE A 147 -12.13 -13.45 -6.69
N GLY A 148 -13.20 -12.80 -7.18
CA GLY A 148 -14.54 -12.80 -6.57
C GLY A 148 -14.79 -11.64 -5.59
N ILE A 149 -13.94 -10.64 -5.54
CA ILE A 149 -14.07 -9.44 -4.71
C ILE A 149 -14.83 -8.36 -5.47
N SER A 150 -15.82 -7.73 -4.83
CA SER A 150 -16.46 -6.52 -5.35
C SER A 150 -15.54 -5.31 -5.22
N ALA A 151 -15.55 -4.43 -6.23
CA ALA A 151 -14.65 -3.27 -6.22
C ALA A 151 -15.36 -1.96 -6.61
N ARG A 152 -14.98 -0.87 -5.96
CA ARG A 152 -15.42 0.50 -6.27
C ARG A 152 -14.23 1.42 -6.46
N LEU A 153 -14.32 2.28 -7.48
CA LEU A 153 -13.30 3.30 -7.72
C LEU A 153 -13.59 4.54 -6.85
N ILE A 154 -12.55 5.07 -6.19
CA ILE A 154 -12.61 6.38 -5.55
C ILE A 154 -11.75 7.38 -6.34
N ASN A 155 -12.31 8.53 -6.65
CA ASN A 155 -11.61 9.58 -7.38
C ASN A 155 -11.24 10.75 -6.45
N ARG A 156 -10.15 10.61 -5.73
CA ARG A 156 -9.64 11.63 -4.81
C ARG A 156 -9.23 12.93 -5.50
N LYS A 157 -8.88 12.90 -6.80
CA LYS A 157 -8.59 14.11 -7.59
C LYS A 157 -9.80 15.00 -7.79
N ASN A 158 -10.99 14.40 -7.80
CA ASN A 158 -12.27 15.09 -7.86
C ASN A 158 -12.91 15.28 -6.48
N CYS A 159 -12.13 15.27 -5.41
CA CYS A 159 -12.57 15.43 -4.02
C CYS A 159 -13.62 14.43 -3.56
N GLN A 160 -13.76 13.27 -4.22
CA GLN A 160 -14.68 12.23 -3.79
C GLN A 160 -14.24 11.65 -2.44
N THR A 161 -15.15 11.57 -1.48
CA THR A 161 -14.92 11.02 -0.15
C THR A 161 -15.20 9.51 -0.09
N LEU A 162 -14.77 8.85 0.98
CA LEU A 162 -15.16 7.45 1.24
C LEU A 162 -16.66 7.34 1.45
N ALA A 163 -17.29 8.30 2.14
CA ALA A 163 -18.74 8.33 2.34
C ALA A 163 -19.50 8.43 1.01
N ASP A 164 -19.01 9.19 0.03
CA ASP A 164 -19.62 9.25 -1.31
C ASP A 164 -19.61 7.89 -2.01
N VAL A 165 -18.54 7.10 -1.81
CA VAL A 165 -18.40 5.77 -2.42
C VAL A 165 -19.21 4.70 -1.66
N LEU A 166 -19.50 4.95 -0.39
CA LEU A 166 -20.16 4.04 0.54
C LEU A 166 -21.59 4.45 0.90
N ASN A 167 -22.21 5.37 0.16
CA ASN A 167 -23.51 5.97 0.44
C ASN A 167 -24.68 4.97 0.59
N ASP A 168 -24.52 3.75 0.08
CA ASP A 168 -25.48 2.64 0.22
C ASP A 168 -25.10 1.65 1.34
N VAL A 169 -23.96 1.88 2.02
CA VAL A 169 -23.43 1.06 3.11
C VAL A 169 -23.52 1.80 4.44
N LEU A 170 -23.29 3.10 4.44
CA LEU A 170 -23.41 4.03 5.58
C LEU A 170 -24.82 4.57 5.69
#